data_4a6a6c5941aca9b1ba534737bfa27d5b
#
_entry.id   4a6a6c5941aca9b1ba534737bfa27d5b
#
_cell.length_a   1.000
_cell.length_b   1.000
_cell.length_c   1.000
_cell.angle_alpha   90.00
_cell.angle_beta   90.00
_cell.angle_gamma   90.00
#
_symmetry.space_group_name_H-M   'P 1'
#
loop_
_entity.id
_entity.type
_entity.pdbx_description
1 polymer ?
#
loop_
_entity_poly.entity_id
_entity_poly.type
_entity_poly.pdbx_seq_one_letter_code
_entity_poly.pdbx_strand_id
1 'polypeptide(L)'
;MDKRTVKQEIISWLYAILVGVLITIGLRYFIYTPIIVDGASMMPTISDGDRVIVNKIVPKLSQYDRFDVIVFRATEDSNYIKRIIGIPGDKIEYINDELFINGQKYEETYLDGHKASLMDDGTFTEDFRLEDYLEEEIV
;
A
#
# COMPACT_ATOMS: atom_id res chain seq x y z
N MET A 1 4.36 54.73 7.59
CA MET A 1 3.28 53.74 7.81
C MET A 1 2.30 53.87 6.65
N ASP A 2 2.42 52.94 5.72
CA ASP A 2 1.64 52.96 4.49
C ASP A 2 0.19 52.55 4.80
N LYS A 3 -0.76 53.46 4.59
CA LYS A 3 -2.18 53.17 4.81
C LYS A 3 -2.68 52.38 3.61
N ARG A 4 -2.48 51.07 3.62
CA ARG A 4 -3.22 50.19 2.70
C ARG A 4 -4.70 50.45 2.88
N THR A 5 -5.39 50.79 1.82
CA THR A 5 -6.83 50.98 1.87
C THR A 5 -7.50 49.65 2.24
N VAL A 6 -8.57 49.67 3.02
CA VAL A 6 -9.32 48.45 3.45
C VAL A 6 -9.64 47.57 2.25
N LYS A 7 -9.89 48.12 1.09
CA LYS A 7 -10.10 47.41 -0.18
C LYS A 7 -8.87 46.56 -0.57
N GLN A 8 -7.65 47.07 -0.43
CA GLN A 8 -6.41 46.36 -0.76
C GLN A 8 -6.15 45.20 0.21
N GLU A 9 -6.50 45.39 1.49
CA GLU A 9 -6.41 44.30 2.47
C GLU A 9 -7.40 43.18 2.18
N ILE A 10 -8.65 43.50 1.85
CA ILE A 10 -9.67 42.53 1.49
C ILE A 10 -9.21 41.71 0.24
N ILE A 11 -8.71 42.39 -0.79
CA ILE A 11 -8.22 41.74 -2.01
C ILE A 11 -7.04 40.81 -1.70
N SER A 12 -6.11 41.23 -0.82
CA SER A 12 -4.98 40.39 -0.41
C SER A 12 -5.42 39.12 0.33
N TRP A 13 -6.42 39.25 1.20
CA TRP A 13 -7.01 38.09 1.89
C TRP A 13 -7.72 37.14 0.93
N LEU A 14 -8.51 37.67 0.00
CA LEU A 14 -9.19 36.86 -1.02
C LEU A 14 -8.19 36.11 -1.90
N TYR A 15 -7.10 36.75 -2.29
CA TYR A 15 -6.04 36.12 -3.06
C TYR A 15 -5.34 35.01 -2.26
N ALA A 16 -5.02 35.25 -0.98
CA ALA A 16 -4.40 34.25 -0.12
C ALA A 16 -5.31 33.01 0.06
N ILE A 17 -6.60 33.23 0.26
CA ILE A 17 -7.59 32.15 0.37
C ILE A 17 -7.68 31.37 -0.95
N LEU A 18 -7.76 32.05 -2.08
CA LEU A 18 -7.82 31.43 -3.39
C LEU A 18 -6.59 30.53 -3.65
N VAL A 19 -5.38 31.07 -3.38
CA VAL A 19 -4.14 30.30 -3.52
C VAL A 19 -4.12 29.10 -2.60
N GLY A 20 -4.52 29.26 -1.33
CA GLY A 20 -4.60 28.16 -0.37
C GLY A 20 -5.55 27.05 -0.82
N VAL A 21 -6.72 27.42 -1.35
CA VAL A 21 -7.69 26.46 -1.91
C VAL A 21 -7.12 25.72 -3.12
N LEU A 22 -6.48 26.43 -4.05
CA LEU A 22 -5.87 25.80 -5.24
C LEU A 22 -4.75 24.83 -4.86
N ILE A 23 -3.89 25.21 -3.90
CA ILE A 23 -2.84 24.32 -3.39
C ILE A 23 -3.46 23.08 -2.75
N THR A 24 -4.47 23.23 -1.92
CA THR A 24 -5.14 22.11 -1.22
C THR A 24 -5.78 21.15 -2.22
N ILE A 25 -6.47 21.66 -3.23
CA ILE A 25 -7.06 20.86 -4.30
C ILE A 25 -5.96 20.12 -5.07
N GLY A 26 -4.88 20.80 -5.41
CA GLY A 26 -3.74 20.23 -6.12
C GLY A 26 -3.10 19.09 -5.32
N LEU A 27 -2.79 19.31 -4.05
CA LEU A 27 -2.22 18.29 -3.18
C LEU A 27 -3.13 17.06 -3.06
N ARG A 28 -4.43 17.27 -2.85
CA ARG A 28 -5.39 16.17 -2.74
C ARG A 28 -5.52 15.36 -4.03
N TYR A 29 -5.54 16.02 -5.16
CA TYR A 29 -5.71 15.36 -6.46
C TYR A 29 -4.47 14.59 -6.91
N PHE A 30 -3.28 15.18 -6.73
CA PHE A 30 -2.03 14.64 -7.28
C PHE A 30 -1.27 13.75 -6.30
N ILE A 31 -1.39 13.97 -5.00
CA ILE A 31 -0.53 13.33 -3.99
C ILE A 31 -1.26 12.23 -3.21
N TYR A 32 -2.48 12.50 -2.75
CA TYR A 32 -3.18 11.62 -1.81
C TYR A 32 -4.59 11.28 -2.28
N THR A 33 -4.95 10.01 -2.14
CA THR A 33 -6.33 9.56 -2.35
C THR A 33 -6.79 8.75 -1.15
N PRO A 34 -7.81 9.22 -0.41
CA PRO A 34 -8.45 8.38 0.60
C PRO A 34 -9.27 7.29 -0.09
N ILE A 35 -9.13 6.06 0.38
CA ILE A 35 -9.95 4.91 -0.03
C ILE A 35 -10.49 4.20 1.21
N ILE A 36 -11.60 3.50 1.05
CA ILE A 36 -12.13 2.58 2.05
C ILE A 36 -11.71 1.19 1.61
N VAL A 37 -11.20 0.41 2.55
CA VAL A 37 -10.77 -0.97 2.33
C VAL A 37 -12.01 -1.86 2.30
N ASP A 38 -12.10 -2.71 1.31
CA ASP A 38 -13.12 -3.75 1.18
C ASP A 38 -12.42 -5.11 1.16
N GLY A 39 -12.69 -5.91 2.18
CA GLY A 39 -12.14 -7.25 2.35
C GLY A 39 -11.09 -7.40 3.45
N ALA A 40 -10.94 -8.64 3.90
CA ALA A 40 -10.14 -9.03 5.07
C ALA A 40 -8.73 -9.56 4.72
N SER A 41 -8.33 -9.53 3.45
CA SER A 41 -7.09 -10.20 2.98
C SER A 41 -5.79 -9.59 3.52
N MET A 42 -5.86 -8.39 4.12
CA MET A 42 -4.71 -7.69 4.71
C MET A 42 -4.75 -7.65 6.24
N MET A 43 -5.69 -8.37 6.86
CA MET A 43 -5.71 -8.52 8.31
C MET A 43 -4.44 -9.23 8.81
N PRO A 44 -3.95 -8.94 10.00
CA PRO A 44 -4.45 -7.93 10.95
C PRO A 44 -3.95 -6.50 10.68
N THR A 45 -3.10 -6.30 9.67
CA THR A 45 -2.47 -5.00 9.39
C THR A 45 -3.49 -3.93 8.96
N ILE A 46 -4.46 -4.33 8.12
CA ILE A 46 -5.52 -3.46 7.61
C ILE A 46 -6.82 -4.27 7.68
N SER A 47 -7.83 -3.70 8.31
CA SER A 47 -9.14 -4.33 8.49
C SER A 47 -10.15 -3.88 7.43
N ASP A 48 -11.19 -4.70 7.24
CA ASP A 48 -12.32 -4.31 6.42
C ASP A 48 -12.99 -3.02 6.95
N GLY A 49 -13.33 -2.12 6.06
CA GLY A 49 -13.90 -0.81 6.41
C GLY A 49 -12.89 0.26 6.83
N ASP A 50 -11.61 -0.06 6.96
CA ASP A 50 -10.57 0.92 7.29
C ASP A 50 -10.46 2.00 6.21
N ARG A 51 -10.12 3.21 6.65
CA ARG A 51 -9.82 4.35 5.76
C ARG A 51 -8.32 4.51 5.65
N VAL A 52 -7.78 4.23 4.48
CA VAL A 52 -6.36 4.39 4.19
C VAL A 52 -6.13 5.55 3.21
N ILE A 53 -4.96 6.16 3.32
CA ILE A 53 -4.54 7.24 2.40
C ILE A 53 -3.46 6.68 1.48
N VAL A 54 -3.79 6.58 0.20
CA VAL A 54 -2.85 6.12 -0.83
C VAL A 54 -1.96 7.27 -1.27
N ASN A 55 -0.65 7.09 -1.13
CA ASN A 55 0.35 8.01 -1.67
C ASN A 55 0.61 7.66 -3.14
N LYS A 56 0.40 8.63 -4.04
CA LYS A 56 0.56 8.46 -5.48
C LYS A 56 1.93 8.87 -6.01
N ILE A 57 2.73 9.51 -5.19
CA ILE A 57 4.03 10.08 -5.61
C ILE A 57 5.14 9.07 -5.43
N VAL A 58 5.20 8.41 -4.28
CA VAL A 58 6.27 7.45 -3.96
C VAL A 58 6.44 6.41 -5.07
N PRO A 59 5.38 5.76 -5.59
CA PRO A 59 5.53 4.78 -6.67
C PRO A 59 6.10 5.33 -7.99
N LYS A 60 6.08 6.65 -8.17
CA LYS A 60 6.62 7.31 -9.37
C LYS A 60 8.06 7.75 -9.24
N LEU A 61 8.56 7.87 -8.00
CA LEU A 61 9.87 8.41 -7.68
C LEU A 61 10.86 7.36 -7.18
N SER A 62 10.37 6.27 -6.61
CA SER A 62 11.19 5.17 -6.08
C SER A 62 10.72 3.82 -6.63
N GLN A 63 11.61 2.85 -6.55
CA GLN A 63 11.24 1.45 -6.77
C GLN A 63 10.51 0.93 -5.54
N TYR A 64 9.71 -0.13 -5.73
CA TYR A 64 9.07 -0.84 -4.63
C TYR A 64 10.09 -1.70 -3.88
N ASP A 65 9.93 -1.74 -2.57
CA ASP A 65 10.71 -2.60 -1.70
C ASP A 65 9.88 -3.82 -1.26
N ARG A 66 10.58 -4.86 -0.77
CA ARG A 66 9.91 -6.01 -0.16
C ARG A 66 9.11 -5.55 1.05
N PHE A 67 7.94 -6.16 1.23
CA PHE A 67 6.96 -5.90 2.28
C PHE A 67 6.20 -4.56 2.17
N ASP A 68 6.43 -3.77 1.13
CA ASP A 68 5.59 -2.62 0.84
C ASP A 68 4.14 -3.05 0.64
N VAL A 69 3.22 -2.24 1.17
CA VAL A 69 1.78 -2.40 0.92
C VAL A 69 1.39 -1.50 -0.24
N ILE A 70 0.89 -2.12 -1.29
CA ILE A 70 0.50 -1.42 -2.51
C ILE A 70 -1.00 -1.54 -2.78
N VAL A 71 -1.52 -0.53 -3.47
CA VAL A 71 -2.85 -0.53 -4.05
C VAL A 71 -2.71 -0.57 -5.57
N PHE A 72 -3.33 -1.54 -6.20
CA PHE A 72 -3.31 -1.66 -7.66
C PHE A 72 -4.70 -1.97 -8.20
N ARG A 73 -4.92 -1.63 -9.45
CA ARG A 73 -6.15 -1.95 -10.14
C ARG A 73 -6.12 -3.41 -10.57
N ALA A 74 -6.98 -4.22 -9.98
CA ALA A 74 -7.08 -5.64 -10.30
C ALA A 74 -8.07 -5.90 -11.45
N THR A 75 -9.17 -5.14 -11.49
CA THR A 75 -10.15 -5.15 -12.57
C THR A 75 -10.52 -3.70 -12.93
N GLU A 76 -11.38 -3.50 -13.95
CA GLU A 76 -11.86 -2.14 -14.31
C GLU A 76 -12.56 -1.45 -13.13
N ASP A 77 -13.25 -2.21 -12.27
CA ASP A 77 -14.07 -1.71 -11.18
C ASP A 77 -13.48 -1.93 -9.78
N SER A 78 -12.36 -2.67 -9.65
CA SER A 78 -11.84 -3.09 -8.35
C SER A 78 -10.37 -2.77 -8.16
N ASN A 79 -10.05 -2.17 -7.01
CA ASN A 79 -8.68 -1.97 -6.55
C ASN A 79 -8.39 -2.97 -5.42
N TYR A 80 -7.25 -3.62 -5.50
CA TYR A 80 -6.78 -4.54 -4.46
C TYR A 80 -5.66 -3.91 -3.65
N ILE A 81 -5.63 -4.26 -2.37
CA ILE A 81 -4.53 -3.94 -1.47
C ILE A 81 -3.79 -5.24 -1.20
N LYS A 82 -2.49 -5.27 -1.47
CA LYS A 82 -1.62 -6.43 -1.24
C LYS A 82 -0.25 -6.00 -0.76
N ARG A 83 0.46 -6.94 -0.13
CA ARG A 83 1.85 -6.77 0.28
C ARG A 83 2.79 -7.38 -0.75
N ILE A 84 3.84 -6.68 -1.10
CA ILE A 84 4.92 -7.18 -1.95
C ILE A 84 5.77 -8.13 -1.11
N ILE A 85 5.83 -9.39 -1.48
CA ILE A 85 6.69 -10.39 -0.80
C ILE A 85 8.06 -10.43 -1.45
N GLY A 86 8.12 -10.31 -2.77
CA GLY A 86 9.39 -10.29 -3.50
C GLY A 86 9.42 -9.27 -4.62
N ILE A 87 10.60 -8.95 -5.05
CA ILE A 87 10.88 -8.05 -6.17
C ILE A 87 11.47 -8.86 -7.34
N PRO A 88 11.49 -8.30 -8.57
CA PRO A 88 12.02 -9.02 -9.73
C PRO A 88 13.42 -9.59 -9.49
N GLY A 89 13.58 -10.87 -9.74
CA GLY A 89 14.82 -11.63 -9.53
C GLY A 89 14.89 -12.38 -8.20
N ASP A 90 13.91 -12.21 -7.32
CA ASP A 90 13.85 -12.97 -6.07
C ASP A 90 13.35 -14.40 -6.31
N LYS A 91 13.96 -15.33 -5.58
CA LYS A 91 13.48 -16.71 -5.41
C LYS A 91 12.70 -16.77 -4.10
N ILE A 92 11.42 -17.10 -4.18
CA ILE A 92 10.53 -17.13 -3.03
C ILE A 92 10.12 -18.58 -2.77
N GLU A 93 10.29 -18.99 -1.54
CA GLU A 93 9.92 -20.31 -1.06
C GLU A 93 9.17 -20.18 0.28
N TYR A 94 8.11 -20.96 0.45
CA TYR A 94 7.48 -21.18 1.75
C TYR A 94 7.71 -22.63 2.13
N ILE A 95 8.26 -22.86 3.33
CA ILE A 95 8.55 -24.16 3.89
C ILE A 95 8.13 -24.18 5.35
N ASN A 96 7.18 -25.03 5.73
CA ASN A 96 6.65 -25.11 7.09
C ASN A 96 6.21 -23.74 7.66
N ASP A 97 5.44 -22.96 6.93
CA ASP A 97 4.99 -21.61 7.27
C ASP A 97 6.10 -20.56 7.44
N GLU A 98 7.30 -20.85 6.97
CA GLU A 98 8.43 -19.93 7.01
C GLU A 98 8.74 -19.40 5.60
N LEU A 99 8.85 -18.08 5.48
CA LEU A 99 9.20 -17.40 4.24
C LEU A 99 10.71 -17.38 4.04
N PHE A 100 11.16 -17.87 2.90
CA PHE A 100 12.55 -17.74 2.43
C PHE A 100 12.58 -16.92 1.15
N ILE A 101 13.46 -15.91 1.12
CA ILE A 101 13.75 -15.13 -0.07
C ILE A 101 15.24 -15.27 -0.38
N ASN A 102 15.56 -15.80 -1.56
CA ASN A 102 16.94 -16.10 -1.97
C ASN A 102 17.68 -17.02 -0.99
N GLY A 103 16.96 -17.97 -0.37
CA GLY A 103 17.50 -18.89 0.63
C GLY A 103 17.71 -18.31 2.02
N GLN A 104 17.38 -17.03 2.24
CA GLN A 104 17.41 -16.39 3.55
C GLN A 104 16.02 -16.36 4.15
N LYS A 105 15.88 -16.81 5.40
CA LYS A 105 14.63 -16.75 6.15
C LYS A 105 14.27 -15.31 6.52
N TYR A 106 12.99 -14.96 6.33
CA TYR A 106 12.40 -13.70 6.75
C TYR A 106 11.27 -13.93 7.74
N GLU A 107 11.23 -13.09 8.78
CA GLU A 107 10.16 -13.14 9.78
C GLU A 107 8.97 -12.29 9.32
N GLU A 108 7.78 -12.89 9.30
CA GLU A 108 6.53 -12.24 8.95
C GLU A 108 5.74 -11.91 10.22
N THR A 109 6.26 -10.99 11.04
CA THR A 109 5.66 -10.61 12.34
C THR A 109 4.22 -10.10 12.22
N TYR A 110 3.83 -9.62 11.04
CA TYR A 110 2.46 -9.22 10.75
C TYR A 110 1.47 -10.40 10.68
N LEU A 111 1.95 -11.64 10.57
CA LEU A 111 1.14 -12.86 10.57
C LEU A 111 1.07 -13.56 11.92
N ASP A 112 1.84 -13.13 12.92
CA ASP A 112 1.93 -13.83 14.22
C ASP A 112 0.56 -14.03 14.88
N GLY A 113 -0.31 -13.02 14.80
CA GLY A 113 -1.66 -13.11 15.32
C GLY A 113 -2.53 -14.15 14.61
N HIS A 114 -2.36 -14.32 13.31
CA HIS A 114 -3.08 -15.34 12.53
C HIS A 114 -2.50 -16.73 12.76
N LYS A 115 -1.18 -16.87 12.73
CA LYS A 115 -0.49 -18.13 13.03
C LYS A 115 -0.83 -18.65 14.43
N ALA A 116 -0.90 -17.75 15.42
CA ALA A 116 -1.30 -18.11 16.79
C ALA A 116 -2.78 -18.52 16.93
N SER A 117 -3.65 -18.12 16.01
CA SER A 117 -5.07 -18.47 16.03
C SER A 117 -5.39 -19.81 15.35
N LEU A 118 -4.43 -20.38 14.63
CA LEU A 118 -4.54 -21.74 14.09
C LEU A 118 -4.41 -22.71 15.27
N MET A 119 -5.55 -23.07 15.83
CA MET A 119 -5.63 -24.16 16.78
C MET A 119 -5.54 -25.48 16.01
N ASP A 120 -4.51 -26.27 16.33
CA ASP A 120 -4.33 -27.65 15.89
C ASP A 120 -3.69 -27.86 14.51
N ASP A 121 -2.48 -28.39 14.50
CA ASP A 121 -1.74 -29.16 13.44
C ASP A 121 -1.84 -28.72 11.97
N GLY A 122 -2.41 -27.54 11.68
CA GLY A 122 -2.49 -27.01 10.32
C GLY A 122 -1.39 -26.00 10.01
N THR A 123 -0.78 -26.11 8.84
CA THR A 123 0.06 -25.05 8.28
C THR A 123 -0.83 -23.92 7.75
N PHE A 124 -0.43 -22.67 7.94
CA PHE A 124 -1.13 -21.49 7.42
C PHE A 124 -0.91 -21.36 5.89
N THR A 125 0.27 -21.78 5.43
CA THR A 125 0.67 -21.75 4.04
C THR A 125 1.14 -23.14 3.63
N GLU A 126 0.73 -23.59 2.45
CA GLU A 126 1.30 -24.80 1.85
C GLU A 126 2.75 -24.55 1.44
N ASP A 127 3.58 -25.60 1.51
CA ASP A 127 4.95 -25.52 1.01
C ASP A 127 4.94 -25.31 -0.49
N PHE A 128 5.59 -24.27 -0.98
CA PHE A 128 5.71 -24.02 -2.41
C PHE A 128 6.98 -23.24 -2.76
N ARG A 129 7.37 -23.32 -4.04
CA ARG A 129 8.39 -22.47 -4.66
C ARG A 129 7.76 -21.71 -5.81
N LEU A 130 7.98 -20.42 -5.84
CA LEU A 130 7.41 -19.57 -6.89
C LEU A 130 7.91 -19.99 -8.29
N GLU A 131 9.13 -20.50 -8.40
CA GLU A 131 9.70 -21.00 -9.66
C GLU A 131 8.87 -22.12 -10.28
N ASP A 132 8.33 -23.03 -9.48
CA ASP A 132 7.55 -24.18 -9.94
C ASP A 132 6.27 -23.74 -10.67
N TYR A 133 5.65 -22.65 -10.22
CA TYR A 133 4.45 -22.08 -10.85
C TYR A 133 4.74 -21.28 -12.12
N LEU A 134 5.93 -20.65 -12.20
CA LEU A 134 6.29 -19.88 -13.39
C LEU A 134 6.70 -20.77 -14.56
N GLU A 135 7.19 -21.98 -14.31
CA GLU A 135 7.52 -22.96 -15.37
C GLU A 135 6.26 -23.55 -16.02
N GLU A 136 5.15 -23.67 -15.30
CA GLU A 136 3.87 -24.17 -15.85
C GLU A 136 3.18 -23.20 -16.82
N GLU A 137 3.38 -21.88 -16.68
CA GLU A 137 2.75 -20.87 -17.56
C GLU A 137 3.49 -20.67 -18.90
N ILE A 138 4.69 -21.23 -19.07
CA ILE A 138 5.54 -21.02 -20.27
C ILE A 138 5.43 -22.18 -21.29
N VAL A 139 4.59 -23.21 -21.02
CA VAL A 139 4.43 -24.38 -21.92
C VAL A 139 3.19 -24.24 -22.85
#